data_7412be077e32d7cf3645536b0d4c2daa
#
_entry.id   7412be077e32d7cf3645536b0d4c2daa
#
_cell.length_a   1.000
_cell.length_b   1.000
_cell.length_c   1.000
_cell.angle_alpha   90.00
_cell.angle_beta   90.00
_cell.angle_gamma   90.00
#
_symmetry.space_group_name_H-M   'P 1'
#
loop_
_entity.id
_entity.type
_entity.pdbx_description
1 polymer ?
#
loop_
_entity_poly.entity_id
_entity_poly.type
_entity_poly.pdbx_seq_one_letter_code
_entity_poly.pdbx_strand_id
1 'polypeptide(L)'
;SVPRQKVKNTTAGLAPFMRACAKDGVKGLCGIELSAEAPFTLHILGYRISLGAGRLEERLDYIRERRDVRNLLICEKLRALGLDVAIDEVREISGGEVVARPHIARLLINKGYAGSVTEAFTKYLARGAAAYVARERLSAEECISLIREAGGVAVLAHPFQCRLDDEGLEALLSRLKGAGLWG
;
A
#
# COMPACT_ATOMS: atom_id res chain seq x y z
N SER A 1 23.67 10.37 -3.68
CA SER A 1 22.40 10.24 -2.91
C SER A 1 21.66 9.02 -3.42
N VAL A 2 21.49 8.01 -2.58
CA VAL A 2 20.67 6.83 -2.90
C VAL A 2 19.22 7.28 -2.98
N PRO A 3 18.50 7.06 -4.10
CA PRO A 3 17.11 7.43 -4.20
C PRO A 3 16.30 6.66 -3.14
N ARG A 4 15.61 7.38 -2.27
CA ARG A 4 14.67 6.80 -1.31
C ARG A 4 13.42 6.35 -2.06
N GLN A 5 13.42 5.15 -2.59
CA GLN A 5 12.19 4.52 -3.04
C GLN A 5 11.37 4.11 -1.81
N LYS A 6 10.29 4.84 -1.52
CA LYS A 6 9.27 4.38 -0.58
C LYS A 6 8.49 3.23 -1.24
N VAL A 7 8.96 2.02 -1.07
CA VAL A 7 8.29 0.84 -1.60
C VAL A 7 7.36 0.29 -0.52
N LYS A 8 6.07 0.63 -0.61
CA LYS A 8 5.03 0.09 0.29
C LYS A 8 4.48 -1.21 -0.26
N ASN A 9 4.31 -2.20 0.61
CA ASN A 9 3.75 -3.52 0.31
C ASN A 9 4.53 -4.28 -0.79
N THR A 10 5.85 -4.29 -0.75
CA THR A 10 6.69 -5.10 -1.62
C THR A 10 8.08 -5.27 -1.02
N THR A 11 8.73 -6.37 -1.35
CA THR A 11 10.10 -6.73 -0.96
C THR A 11 11.10 -6.55 -2.12
N ALA A 12 10.64 -6.17 -3.32
CA ALA A 12 11.45 -6.14 -4.54
C ALA A 12 12.73 -5.29 -4.45
N GLY A 13 12.72 -4.24 -3.61
CA GLY A 13 13.89 -3.37 -3.37
C GLY A 13 14.90 -3.91 -2.38
N LEU A 14 14.59 -4.95 -1.61
CA LEU A 14 15.43 -5.40 -0.49
C LEU A 14 16.73 -6.04 -0.96
N ALA A 15 16.69 -6.94 -1.93
CA ALA A 15 17.91 -7.60 -2.42
C ALA A 15 18.89 -6.63 -3.09
N PRO A 16 18.48 -5.71 -3.98
CA PRO A 16 19.34 -4.63 -4.47
C PRO A 16 19.91 -3.75 -3.35
N PHE A 17 19.07 -3.39 -2.37
CA PHE A 17 19.51 -2.60 -1.21
C PHE A 17 20.60 -3.31 -0.41
N MET A 18 20.40 -4.58 -0.08
CA MET A 18 21.40 -5.35 0.68
C MET A 18 22.72 -5.52 -0.08
N ARG A 19 22.65 -5.71 -1.41
CA ARG A 19 23.87 -5.75 -2.25
C ARG A 19 24.61 -4.41 -2.24
N ALA A 20 23.91 -3.30 -2.33
CA ALA A 20 24.50 -1.96 -2.25
C ALA A 20 25.15 -1.74 -0.87
N CYS A 21 24.47 -2.08 0.21
CA CYS A 21 25.03 -1.99 1.56
C CYS A 21 26.32 -2.81 1.70
N ALA A 22 26.33 -4.05 1.22
CA ALA A 22 27.51 -4.91 1.28
C ALA A 22 28.68 -4.33 0.48
N LYS A 23 28.41 -3.77 -0.72
CA LYS A 23 29.41 -3.12 -1.56
C LYS A 23 30.07 -1.92 -0.87
N ASP A 24 29.26 -1.12 -0.18
CA ASP A 24 29.72 0.14 0.45
C ASP A 24 30.16 -0.05 1.91
N GLY A 25 30.21 -1.28 2.42
CA GLY A 25 30.61 -1.59 3.80
C GLY A 25 29.63 -1.10 4.86
N VAL A 26 28.36 -0.86 4.48
CA VAL A 26 27.30 -0.38 5.38
C VAL A 26 26.46 -1.56 5.87
N LYS A 27 26.09 -1.55 7.15
CA LYS A 27 25.16 -2.55 7.71
C LYS A 27 23.72 -2.21 7.26
N GLY A 28 23.18 -3.00 6.34
CA GLY A 28 21.79 -2.92 5.89
C GLY A 28 20.85 -3.71 6.81
N LEU A 29 19.62 -3.25 6.95
CA LEU A 29 18.55 -3.94 7.65
C LEU A 29 17.34 -4.07 6.72
N CYS A 30 16.93 -5.30 6.43
CA CYS A 30 15.72 -5.54 5.64
C CYS A 30 14.47 -5.14 6.42
N GLY A 31 13.59 -4.39 5.79
CA GLY A 31 12.33 -3.98 6.39
C GLY A 31 11.25 -3.72 5.35
N ILE A 32 10.01 -3.72 5.83
CA ILE A 32 8.81 -3.47 5.03
C ILE A 32 7.82 -2.60 5.81
N GLU A 33 7.02 -1.82 5.10
CA GLU A 33 5.86 -1.14 5.66
C GLU A 33 4.59 -1.72 5.04
N LEU A 34 3.74 -2.33 5.84
CA LEU A 34 2.45 -2.89 5.44
C LEU A 34 1.31 -1.96 5.82
N SER A 35 0.42 -1.68 4.86
CA SER A 35 -0.82 -0.93 5.14
C SER A 35 -1.91 -1.90 5.57
N ALA A 36 -2.32 -1.81 6.82
CA ALA A 36 -3.39 -2.62 7.39
C ALA A 36 -4.77 -2.01 7.13
N GLU A 37 -5.82 -2.85 7.22
CA GLU A 37 -7.20 -2.40 7.16
C GLU A 37 -7.63 -1.78 8.49
N ALA A 38 -8.09 -0.54 8.42
CA ALA A 38 -8.67 0.20 9.53
C ALA A 38 -9.49 1.37 8.98
N PRO A 39 -10.40 1.95 9.77
CA PRO A 39 -11.12 3.18 9.40
C PRO A 39 -10.20 4.42 9.35
N PHE A 40 -8.98 4.31 9.85
CA PHE A 40 -7.92 5.32 9.88
C PHE A 40 -6.65 4.81 9.19
N THR A 41 -5.61 5.65 9.14
CA THR A 41 -4.29 5.23 8.64
C THR A 41 -3.63 4.32 9.66
N LEU A 42 -3.45 3.04 9.30
CA LEU A 42 -2.79 2.04 10.13
C LEU A 42 -1.71 1.33 9.31
N HIS A 43 -0.46 1.50 9.74
CA HIS A 43 0.68 0.85 9.11
C HIS A 43 1.48 0.04 10.14
N ILE A 44 1.92 -1.14 9.72
CA ILE A 44 2.81 -1.99 10.51
C ILE A 44 4.15 -2.07 9.80
N LEU A 45 5.22 -1.72 10.53
CA LEU A 45 6.60 -1.87 10.08
C LEU A 45 7.09 -3.27 10.43
N GLY A 46 7.73 -3.93 9.48
CA GLY A 46 8.47 -5.15 9.71
C GLY A 46 9.97 -4.85 9.62
N TYR A 47 10.71 -5.10 10.69
CA TYR A 47 12.17 -5.01 10.70
C TYR A 47 12.79 -6.40 10.73
N ARG A 48 13.98 -6.56 10.13
CA ARG A 48 14.76 -7.81 10.09
C ARG A 48 14.04 -8.96 9.38
N ILE A 49 13.14 -8.68 8.45
CA ILE A 49 12.51 -9.73 7.66
C ILE A 49 13.54 -10.46 6.79
N SER A 50 13.38 -11.76 6.64
CA SER A 50 14.21 -12.58 5.76
C SER A 50 13.85 -12.32 4.29
N LEU A 51 14.87 -12.30 3.42
CA LEU A 51 14.65 -12.29 1.98
C LEU A 51 14.07 -13.64 1.54
N GLY A 52 13.11 -13.61 0.61
CA GLY A 52 12.47 -14.83 0.11
C GLY A 52 11.53 -15.49 1.12
N ALA A 53 10.97 -14.74 2.06
CA ALA A 53 9.98 -15.23 3.01
C ALA A 53 8.67 -15.59 2.29
N GLY A 54 8.55 -16.84 1.82
CA GLY A 54 7.56 -17.33 0.88
C GLY A 54 6.14 -16.81 1.13
N ARG A 55 5.56 -17.05 2.33
CA ARG A 55 4.19 -16.63 2.63
C ARG A 55 3.97 -15.11 2.62
N LEU A 56 4.97 -14.33 3.08
CA LEU A 56 4.90 -12.87 3.00
C LEU A 56 4.89 -12.42 1.53
N GLU A 57 5.76 -12.96 0.69
CA GLU A 57 5.83 -12.61 -0.73
C GLU A 57 4.58 -13.03 -1.47
N GLU A 58 4.09 -14.25 -1.27
CA GLU A 58 2.82 -14.75 -1.83
C GLU A 58 1.63 -13.82 -1.50
N ARG A 59 1.53 -13.38 -0.23
CA ARG A 59 0.45 -12.45 0.16
C ARG A 59 0.61 -11.07 -0.44
N LEU A 60 1.83 -10.57 -0.59
CA LEU A 60 2.09 -9.29 -1.25
C LEU A 60 1.77 -9.36 -2.74
N ASP A 61 2.08 -10.46 -3.40
CA ASP A 61 1.75 -10.69 -4.81
C ASP A 61 0.24 -10.76 -5.01
N TYR A 62 -0.46 -11.52 -4.16
CA TYR A 62 -1.92 -11.55 -4.16
C TYR A 62 -2.56 -10.16 -4.03
N ILE A 63 -2.08 -9.33 -3.08
CA ILE A 63 -2.58 -7.96 -2.91
C ILE A 63 -2.30 -7.11 -4.15
N ARG A 64 -1.17 -7.35 -4.82
CA ARG A 64 -0.79 -6.66 -6.06
C ARG A 64 -1.74 -7.02 -7.19
N GLU A 65 -2.01 -8.30 -7.39
CA GLU A 65 -2.98 -8.80 -8.36
C GLU A 65 -4.39 -8.24 -8.10
N ARG A 66 -4.84 -8.29 -6.84
CA ARG A 66 -6.14 -7.71 -6.44
C ARG A 66 -6.22 -6.21 -6.70
N ARG A 67 -5.10 -5.48 -6.58
CA ARG A 67 -5.04 -4.07 -6.95
C ARG A 67 -5.24 -3.88 -8.45
N ASP A 68 -4.61 -4.71 -9.28
CA ASP A 68 -4.72 -4.62 -10.73
C ASP A 68 -6.14 -4.93 -11.19
N VAL A 69 -6.75 -5.98 -10.67
CA VAL A 69 -8.17 -6.28 -10.88
C VAL A 69 -9.07 -5.11 -10.46
N ARG A 70 -8.82 -4.52 -9.30
CA ARG A 70 -9.57 -3.34 -8.84
C ARG A 70 -9.44 -2.16 -9.81
N ASN A 71 -8.24 -1.90 -10.32
CA ASN A 71 -8.02 -0.79 -11.26
C ASN A 71 -8.76 -1.01 -12.58
N LEU A 72 -8.81 -2.25 -13.08
CA LEU A 72 -9.65 -2.64 -14.23
C LEU A 72 -11.13 -2.37 -13.95
N LEU A 73 -11.64 -2.83 -12.80
CA LEU A 73 -13.04 -2.59 -12.41
C LEU A 73 -13.39 -1.10 -12.28
N ILE A 74 -12.46 -0.27 -11.81
CA ILE A 74 -12.65 1.19 -11.78
C ILE A 74 -12.79 1.73 -13.21
N CYS A 75 -11.92 1.33 -14.14
CA CYS A 75 -11.99 1.74 -15.54
C CYS A 75 -13.30 1.27 -16.20
N GLU A 76 -13.77 0.05 -15.92
CA GLU A 76 -15.05 -0.46 -16.38
C GLU A 76 -16.25 0.39 -15.89
N LYS A 77 -16.26 0.72 -14.60
CA LYS A 77 -17.27 1.61 -14.03
C LYS A 77 -17.24 2.99 -14.66
N LEU A 78 -16.06 3.57 -14.89
CA LEU A 78 -15.93 4.86 -15.58
C LEU A 78 -16.47 4.79 -17.00
N ARG A 79 -16.19 3.72 -17.75
CA ARG A 79 -16.76 3.51 -19.09
C ARG A 79 -18.27 3.36 -19.06
N ALA A 80 -18.84 2.67 -18.07
CA ALA A 80 -20.28 2.58 -17.89
C ALA A 80 -20.96 3.94 -17.60
N LEU A 81 -20.20 4.92 -17.10
CA LEU A 81 -20.62 6.31 -16.94
C LEU A 81 -20.44 7.17 -18.22
N GLY A 82 -20.04 6.56 -19.34
CA GLY A 82 -19.79 7.25 -20.60
C GLY A 82 -18.41 7.92 -20.70
N LEU A 83 -17.50 7.61 -19.80
CA LEU A 83 -16.13 8.19 -19.82
C LEU A 83 -15.19 7.24 -20.56
N ASP A 84 -14.52 7.74 -21.58
CA ASP A 84 -13.52 6.97 -22.32
C ASP A 84 -12.23 6.84 -21.50
N VAL A 85 -12.07 5.72 -20.78
CA VAL A 85 -10.92 5.42 -19.91
C VAL A 85 -10.45 3.99 -20.14
N ALA A 86 -9.23 3.83 -20.65
CA ALA A 86 -8.59 2.53 -20.80
C ALA A 86 -7.49 2.33 -19.75
N ILE A 87 -7.32 1.09 -19.28
CA ILE A 87 -6.28 0.78 -18.28
C ILE A 87 -4.86 0.98 -18.86
N ASP A 88 -4.67 0.79 -20.15
CA ASP A 88 -3.37 0.96 -20.77
C ASP A 88 -2.93 2.43 -20.79
N GLU A 89 -3.85 3.37 -20.98
CA GLU A 89 -3.57 4.81 -20.83
C GLU A 89 -3.16 5.15 -19.39
N VAL A 90 -3.77 4.50 -18.40
CA VAL A 90 -3.40 4.69 -16.98
C VAL A 90 -2.01 4.12 -16.70
N ARG A 91 -1.65 3.00 -17.34
CA ARG A 91 -0.29 2.41 -17.26
C ARG A 91 0.77 3.31 -17.86
N GLU A 92 0.48 3.94 -18.99
CA GLU A 92 1.38 4.94 -19.60
C GLU A 92 1.64 6.12 -18.65
N ILE A 93 0.58 6.66 -18.04
CA ILE A 93 0.68 7.75 -17.05
C ILE A 93 1.49 7.33 -15.81
N SER A 94 1.43 6.04 -15.42
CA SER A 94 2.20 5.54 -14.27
C SER A 94 3.70 5.44 -14.54
N GLY A 95 4.13 5.49 -15.81
CA GLY A 95 5.53 5.46 -16.19
C GLY A 95 6.29 4.21 -15.73
N GLY A 96 5.62 3.06 -15.66
CA GLY A 96 6.17 1.81 -15.13
C GLY A 96 6.09 1.66 -13.61
N GLU A 97 5.56 2.66 -12.91
CA GLU A 97 5.23 2.53 -11.50
C GLU A 97 3.94 1.71 -11.28
N VAL A 98 3.71 1.32 -10.04
CA VAL A 98 2.48 0.62 -9.67
C VAL A 98 1.26 1.51 -9.90
N VAL A 99 0.37 1.09 -10.79
CA VAL A 99 -0.88 1.82 -11.09
C VAL A 99 -1.72 2.01 -9.83
N ALA A 100 -2.12 3.25 -9.58
CA ALA A 100 -2.90 3.66 -8.44
C ALA A 100 -3.97 4.69 -8.83
N ARG A 101 -4.98 4.90 -7.98
CA ARG A 101 -6.06 5.88 -8.23
C ARG A 101 -5.59 7.30 -8.59
N PRO A 102 -4.48 7.84 -8.08
CA PRO A 102 -3.96 9.12 -8.55
C PRO A 102 -3.63 9.14 -10.04
N HIS A 103 -3.16 8.02 -10.63
CA HIS A 103 -2.90 7.92 -12.07
C HIS A 103 -4.21 7.95 -12.87
N ILE A 104 -5.27 7.26 -12.37
CA ILE A 104 -6.61 7.33 -12.96
C ILE A 104 -7.15 8.77 -12.86
N ALA A 105 -6.99 9.44 -11.71
CA ALA A 105 -7.41 10.84 -11.55
C ALA A 105 -6.69 11.75 -12.55
N ARG A 106 -5.39 11.54 -12.78
CA ARG A 106 -4.63 12.30 -13.79
C ARG A 106 -5.16 12.06 -15.20
N LEU A 107 -5.51 10.82 -15.56
CA LEU A 107 -6.13 10.53 -16.85
C LEU A 107 -7.48 11.25 -17.02
N LEU A 108 -8.32 11.24 -15.99
CA LEU A 108 -9.59 11.96 -15.99
C LEU A 108 -9.42 13.47 -16.21
N ILE A 109 -8.36 14.06 -15.62
CA ILE A 109 -8.02 15.47 -15.82
C ILE A 109 -7.55 15.70 -17.26
N ASN A 110 -6.63 14.88 -17.74
CA ASN A 110 -6.07 15.00 -19.10
C ASN A 110 -7.16 14.92 -20.17
N LYS A 111 -8.21 14.12 -19.94
CA LYS A 111 -9.38 13.98 -20.84
C LYS A 111 -10.49 15.00 -20.59
N GLY A 112 -10.32 15.93 -19.66
CA GLY A 112 -11.30 16.98 -19.36
C GLY A 112 -12.53 16.51 -18.56
N TYR A 113 -12.50 15.33 -17.98
CA TYR A 113 -13.61 14.79 -17.16
C TYR A 113 -13.61 15.32 -15.73
N ALA A 114 -12.51 15.92 -15.28
CA ALA A 114 -12.35 16.60 -14.00
C ALA A 114 -11.33 17.74 -14.13
N GLY A 115 -11.55 18.85 -13.41
CA GLY A 115 -10.65 20.00 -13.42
C GLY A 115 -9.50 19.88 -12.40
N SER A 116 -9.59 18.92 -11.45
CA SER A 116 -8.57 18.72 -10.42
C SER A 116 -8.57 17.28 -9.89
N VAL A 117 -7.46 16.91 -9.22
CA VAL A 117 -7.36 15.61 -8.53
C VAL A 117 -8.46 15.48 -7.48
N THR A 118 -8.70 16.54 -6.70
CA THR A 118 -9.76 16.56 -5.68
C THR A 118 -11.13 16.30 -6.29
N GLU A 119 -11.46 16.95 -7.39
CA GLU A 119 -12.72 16.73 -8.11
C GLU A 119 -12.83 15.30 -8.64
N ALA A 120 -11.77 14.78 -9.29
CA ALA A 120 -11.75 13.42 -9.79
C ALA A 120 -12.00 12.39 -8.67
N PHE A 121 -11.42 12.62 -7.49
CA PHE A 121 -11.67 11.75 -6.34
C PHE A 121 -13.10 11.88 -5.83
N THR A 122 -13.58 13.08 -5.59
CA THR A 122 -14.92 13.33 -5.04
C THR A 122 -16.01 12.78 -5.96
N LYS A 123 -15.88 13.00 -7.26
CA LYS A 123 -16.90 12.62 -8.25
C LYS A 123 -16.87 11.14 -8.63
N TYR A 124 -15.67 10.54 -8.70
CA TYR A 124 -15.52 9.21 -9.29
C TYR A 124 -14.82 8.17 -8.40
N LEU A 125 -13.75 8.53 -7.65
CA LEU A 125 -12.78 7.56 -7.13
C LEU A 125 -12.78 7.38 -5.61
N ALA A 126 -13.30 8.35 -4.84
CA ALA A 126 -13.36 8.26 -3.38
C ALA A 126 -14.43 7.26 -2.92
N ARG A 127 -14.37 6.88 -1.64
CA ARG A 127 -15.40 6.02 -1.03
C ARG A 127 -16.78 6.67 -1.17
N GLY A 128 -17.74 5.93 -1.72
CA GLY A 128 -19.08 6.41 -2.01
C GLY A 128 -19.24 7.09 -3.38
N ALA A 129 -18.15 7.37 -4.12
CA ALA A 129 -18.22 7.95 -5.46
C ALA A 129 -18.57 6.89 -6.54
N ALA A 130 -19.00 7.36 -7.72
CA ALA A 130 -19.64 6.55 -8.75
C ALA A 130 -18.81 5.36 -9.27
N ALA A 131 -17.49 5.51 -9.41
CA ALA A 131 -16.60 4.45 -9.86
C ALA A 131 -15.78 3.84 -8.72
N TYR A 132 -16.15 4.08 -7.46
CA TYR A 132 -15.45 3.51 -6.33
C TYR A 132 -15.46 1.97 -6.35
N VAL A 133 -14.29 1.39 -6.14
CA VAL A 133 -14.09 -0.04 -5.84
C VAL A 133 -13.23 -0.14 -4.60
N ALA A 134 -13.67 -0.92 -3.61
CA ALA A 134 -12.96 -1.11 -2.36
C ALA A 134 -11.56 -1.71 -2.61
N ARG A 135 -10.59 -1.32 -1.79
CA ARG A 135 -9.26 -1.90 -1.78
C ARG A 135 -9.25 -3.06 -0.79
N GLU A 136 -8.80 -4.20 -1.24
CA GLU A 136 -8.45 -5.29 -0.34
C GLU A 136 -7.16 -4.96 0.42
N ARG A 137 -7.17 -5.18 1.70
CA ARG A 137 -6.04 -4.96 2.62
C ARG A 137 -5.93 -6.14 3.57
N LEU A 138 -4.75 -6.34 4.12
CA LEU A 138 -4.54 -7.25 5.24
C LEU A 138 -5.10 -6.65 6.53
N SER A 139 -5.59 -7.48 7.44
CA SER A 139 -5.82 -7.04 8.81
C SER A 139 -4.49 -6.70 9.49
N ALA A 140 -4.53 -5.93 10.57
CA ALA A 140 -3.32 -5.62 11.31
C ALA A 140 -2.67 -6.87 11.91
N GLU A 141 -3.49 -7.81 12.39
CA GLU A 141 -3.07 -9.10 12.92
C GLU A 141 -2.40 -9.96 11.84
N GLU A 142 -2.94 -9.98 10.63
CA GLU A 142 -2.32 -10.69 9.50
C GLU A 142 -0.99 -10.05 9.10
N CYS A 143 -0.89 -8.72 9.10
CA CYS A 143 0.38 -8.03 8.88
C CYS A 143 1.44 -8.44 9.90
N ILE A 144 1.08 -8.47 11.19
CA ILE A 144 1.96 -8.88 12.28
C ILE A 144 2.39 -10.34 12.13
N SER A 145 1.46 -11.25 11.83
CA SER A 145 1.75 -12.68 11.61
C SER A 145 2.75 -12.89 10.47
N LEU A 146 2.51 -12.27 9.32
CA LEU A 146 3.37 -12.37 8.15
C LEU A 146 4.79 -11.84 8.41
N ILE A 147 4.92 -10.72 9.14
CA ILE A 147 6.22 -10.16 9.53
C ILE A 147 6.95 -11.13 10.45
N ARG A 148 6.29 -11.70 11.45
CA ARG A 148 6.88 -12.65 12.40
C ARG A 148 7.27 -13.96 11.73
N GLU A 149 6.44 -14.49 10.86
CA GLU A 149 6.74 -15.69 10.07
C GLU A 149 7.93 -15.48 9.13
N ALA A 150 8.12 -14.25 8.64
CA ALA A 150 9.31 -13.84 7.90
C ALA A 150 10.56 -13.65 8.78
N GLY A 151 10.51 -13.99 10.08
CA GLY A 151 11.59 -13.84 11.05
C GLY A 151 11.81 -12.40 11.52
N GLY A 152 10.87 -11.51 11.21
CA GLY A 152 10.96 -10.10 11.52
C GLY A 152 10.29 -9.71 12.85
N VAL A 153 10.41 -8.43 13.18
CA VAL A 153 9.81 -7.78 14.35
C VAL A 153 8.79 -6.77 13.86
N ALA A 154 7.54 -6.88 14.32
CA ALA A 154 6.45 -6.00 13.94
C ALA A 154 6.34 -4.80 14.89
N VAL A 155 6.24 -3.59 14.33
CA VAL A 155 6.18 -2.32 15.07
C VAL A 155 5.07 -1.44 14.49
N LEU A 156 4.30 -0.74 15.33
CA LEU A 156 3.31 0.23 14.87
C LEU A 156 4.00 1.47 14.30
N ALA A 157 3.66 1.84 13.07
CA ALA A 157 4.19 3.05 12.43
C ALA A 157 3.37 4.29 12.84
N HIS A 158 4.08 5.42 13.05
CA HIS A 158 3.48 6.76 13.18
C HIS A 158 2.08 6.78 13.84
N PRO A 159 1.93 6.36 15.12
CA PRO A 159 0.62 6.16 15.79
C PRO A 159 -0.26 7.42 15.79
N PHE A 160 0.34 8.63 15.75
CA PHE A 160 -0.40 9.90 15.65
C PHE A 160 -1.30 9.99 14.41
N GLN A 161 -1.00 9.24 13.31
CA GLN A 161 -1.84 9.21 12.11
C GLN A 161 -3.11 8.38 12.28
N CYS A 162 -3.20 7.58 13.33
CA CYS A 162 -4.43 6.87 13.66
C CYS A 162 -5.53 7.85 14.12
N ARG A 163 -5.15 9.05 14.59
CA ARG A 163 -6.06 10.09 15.09
C ARG A 163 -7.01 9.56 16.16
N LEU A 164 -6.53 8.66 16.99
CA LEU A 164 -7.20 8.14 18.17
C LEU A 164 -6.82 8.99 19.38
N ASP A 165 -7.72 9.09 20.34
CA ASP A 165 -7.39 9.54 21.68
C ASP A 165 -6.55 8.51 22.43
N ASP A 166 -6.12 8.83 23.64
CA ASP A 166 -5.22 7.99 24.43
C ASP A 166 -5.87 6.62 24.75
N GLU A 167 -7.15 6.60 25.10
CA GLU A 167 -7.91 5.37 25.38
C GLU A 167 -8.02 4.48 24.13
N GLY A 168 -8.38 5.06 23.00
CA GLY A 168 -8.46 4.35 21.71
C GLY A 168 -7.11 3.83 21.25
N LEU A 169 -6.02 4.59 21.47
CA LEU A 169 -4.68 4.15 21.15
C LEU A 169 -4.21 3.03 22.05
N GLU A 170 -4.50 3.09 23.36
CA GLU A 170 -4.18 2.03 24.31
C GLU A 170 -4.92 0.72 23.99
N ALA A 171 -6.21 0.81 23.66
CA ALA A 171 -7.01 -0.33 23.22
C ALA A 171 -6.46 -0.96 21.94
N LEU A 172 -6.07 -0.13 20.94
CA LEU A 172 -5.43 -0.60 19.72
C LEU A 172 -4.11 -1.32 20.02
N LEU A 173 -3.23 -0.71 20.82
CA LEU A 173 -1.93 -1.28 21.17
C LEU A 173 -2.08 -2.58 21.94
N SER A 174 -3.01 -2.68 22.89
CA SER A 174 -3.30 -3.90 23.65
C SER A 174 -3.73 -5.03 22.73
N ARG A 175 -4.62 -4.76 21.78
CA ARG A 175 -5.06 -5.72 20.76
C ARG A 175 -3.90 -6.19 19.87
N LEU A 176 -3.11 -5.26 19.35
CA LEU A 176 -1.99 -5.59 18.47
C LEU A 176 -0.86 -6.30 19.20
N LYS A 177 -0.63 -5.96 20.46
CA LYS A 177 0.32 -6.67 21.35
C LYS A 177 -0.10 -8.12 21.55
N GLY A 178 -1.40 -8.39 21.75
CA GLY A 178 -1.96 -9.74 21.78
C GLY A 178 -1.70 -10.53 20.48
N ALA A 179 -1.66 -9.88 19.33
CA ALA A 179 -1.30 -10.48 18.05
C ALA A 179 0.22 -10.64 17.84
N GLY A 180 1.06 -10.10 18.74
CA GLY A 180 2.51 -10.21 18.69
C GLY A 180 3.25 -8.98 18.17
N LEU A 181 2.62 -7.81 18.23
CA LEU A 181 3.32 -6.54 18.04
C LEU A 181 4.41 -6.39 19.12
N TRP A 182 5.60 -5.96 18.71
CA TRP A 182 6.74 -5.81 19.62
C TRP A 182 6.87 -4.37 20.14
N GLY A 183 6.55 -3.35 19.33
CA GLY A 183 6.62 -1.94 19.69
C GLY A 183 5.77 -1.04 18.80
#